data_0bfb4bae30c5ef3b8f37774acb5cfb86
#
_entry.id   0bfb4bae30c5ef3b8f37774acb5cfb86
#
_cell.length_a   1.000
_cell.length_b   1.000
_cell.length_c   1.000
_cell.angle_alpha   90.00
_cell.angle_beta   90.00
_cell.angle_gamma   90.00
#
_symmetry.space_group_name_H-M   'P 1'
#
loop_
_entity.id
_entity.type
_entity.pdbx_description
1 polymer ?
#
loop_
_entity_poly.entity_id
_entity_poly.type
_entity_poly.pdbx_seq_one_letter_code
_entity_poly.pdbx_strand_id
1 'polypeptide(L)'
;MTDKIIIGAGLYGLYAALFCARKGQSVIVLEQEKEPFARATYINQARVHMGYHYPRSLSTAMKSAGYFRRFNEDFGFCIHTEFDQVYATSSHFSWTDAREFRKFCKNAGIPCKDLPVEQYFKEGVCDGTFLTKEYTYDAHILRDYLLGELAKYPNARLLFGQNIRRIVKESDRFSLYVSGPEQPEETVRLEAPFVLNASYASVNQVLNIVEGIEPELFGLKYELCEIILVSVGKELSDVGLTVMDGPFFSIMPFGKTGYHSLTSVTFTPHKTCYDAVPTFKCGEKGHCSAGKLGNCNDCPAKPESAWEYMSALARKYVRDEYAFTYEKSLFSMKPILKASDIDDSRPTVIKYASREPVFLSILSGKINTIYDMDEFLF
;
A
#
# COMPACT_ATOMS: atom_id res chain seq x y z
N MET A 1 -31.25 8.00 -5.81
CA MET A 1 -29.88 8.60 -5.83
C MET A 1 -29.17 8.12 -4.59
N THR A 2 -27.92 7.73 -4.66
CA THR A 2 -27.12 7.36 -3.49
C THR A 2 -26.40 8.58 -2.93
N ASP A 3 -26.08 8.58 -1.62
CA ASP A 3 -25.37 9.71 -1.01
C ASP A 3 -23.91 9.78 -1.46
N LYS A 4 -23.26 8.61 -1.59
CA LYS A 4 -21.84 8.55 -1.93
C LYS A 4 -21.51 7.41 -2.90
N ILE A 5 -20.62 7.68 -3.86
CA ILE A 5 -19.98 6.66 -4.68
C ILE A 5 -18.49 6.65 -4.35
N ILE A 6 -17.95 5.46 -4.08
CA ILE A 6 -16.53 5.24 -3.78
C ILE A 6 -15.93 4.40 -4.89
N ILE A 7 -14.83 4.87 -5.48
CA ILE A 7 -14.10 4.20 -6.55
C ILE A 7 -12.87 3.51 -5.97
N GLY A 8 -12.86 2.18 -6.03
CA GLY A 8 -11.83 1.29 -5.48
C GLY A 8 -12.25 0.61 -4.18
N ALA A 9 -12.13 -0.73 -4.13
CA ALA A 9 -12.37 -1.56 -2.95
C ALA A 9 -11.06 -2.03 -2.30
N GLY A 10 -10.04 -1.19 -2.30
CA GLY A 10 -8.88 -1.33 -1.43
C GLY A 10 -9.21 -0.95 0.02
N LEU A 11 -8.21 -0.99 0.91
CA LEU A 11 -8.39 -0.67 2.34
C LEU A 11 -9.08 0.69 2.56
N TYR A 12 -8.64 1.72 1.87
CA TYR A 12 -9.20 3.07 2.02
C TYR A 12 -10.65 3.17 1.55
N GLY A 13 -10.97 2.51 0.43
CA GLY A 13 -12.34 2.51 -0.08
C GLY A 13 -13.33 1.74 0.80
N LEU A 14 -12.95 0.53 1.27
CA LEU A 14 -13.83 -0.25 2.17
C LEU A 14 -13.95 0.39 3.56
N TYR A 15 -12.87 0.99 4.08
CA TYR A 15 -12.94 1.76 5.33
C TYR A 15 -13.91 2.93 5.20
N ALA A 16 -13.79 3.73 4.12
CA ALA A 16 -14.70 4.86 3.88
C ALA A 16 -16.15 4.40 3.71
N ALA A 17 -16.38 3.30 3.00
CA ALA A 17 -17.70 2.72 2.84
C ALA A 17 -18.33 2.33 4.18
N LEU A 18 -17.58 1.63 5.02
CA LEU A 18 -18.03 1.21 6.35
C LEU A 18 -18.31 2.42 7.27
N PHE A 19 -17.41 3.41 7.23
CA PHE A 19 -17.57 4.65 8.00
C PHE A 19 -18.85 5.37 7.64
N CYS A 20 -19.15 5.54 6.34
CA CYS A 20 -20.35 6.19 5.86
C CYS A 20 -21.61 5.37 6.12
N ALA A 21 -21.56 4.05 5.89
CA ALA A 21 -22.69 3.15 6.12
C ALA A 21 -23.13 3.14 7.58
N ARG A 22 -22.18 3.13 8.52
CA ARG A 22 -22.44 3.23 9.98
C ARG A 22 -23.13 4.53 10.38
N LYS A 23 -23.00 5.59 9.57
CA LYS A 23 -23.67 6.88 9.76
C LYS A 23 -25.03 6.96 9.05
N GLY A 24 -25.51 5.85 8.49
CA GLY A 24 -26.78 5.77 7.80
C GLY A 24 -26.77 6.31 6.37
N GLN A 25 -25.60 6.70 5.83
CA GLN A 25 -25.47 7.16 4.45
C GLN A 25 -25.53 5.99 3.47
N SER A 26 -26.21 6.17 2.34
CA SER A 26 -26.24 5.19 1.26
C SER A 26 -24.93 5.26 0.44
N VAL A 27 -24.27 4.11 0.27
CA VAL A 27 -22.95 4.04 -0.36
C VAL A 27 -22.92 2.97 -1.45
N ILE A 28 -22.32 3.31 -2.60
CA ILE A 28 -21.97 2.34 -3.64
C ILE A 28 -20.44 2.34 -3.79
N VAL A 29 -19.84 1.17 -3.66
CA VAL A 29 -18.41 0.95 -3.94
C VAL A 29 -18.27 0.31 -5.32
N LEU A 30 -17.46 0.90 -6.19
CA LEU A 30 -17.14 0.39 -7.53
C LEU A 30 -15.70 -0.13 -7.53
N GLU A 31 -15.52 -1.42 -7.84
CA GLU A 31 -14.21 -2.06 -7.95
C GLU A 31 -14.06 -2.69 -9.35
N GLN A 32 -12.91 -2.46 -9.98
CA GLN A 32 -12.63 -3.03 -11.30
C GLN A 32 -12.21 -4.50 -11.26
N GLU A 33 -11.65 -4.96 -10.13
CA GLU A 33 -11.30 -6.36 -9.94
C GLU A 33 -12.53 -7.18 -9.53
N LYS A 34 -12.41 -8.50 -9.64
CA LYS A 34 -13.49 -9.43 -9.27
C LYS A 34 -13.67 -9.54 -7.76
N GLU A 35 -12.67 -9.12 -6.99
CA GLU A 35 -12.66 -9.15 -5.54
C GLU A 35 -11.93 -7.92 -4.97
N PRO A 36 -12.23 -7.53 -3.72
CA PRO A 36 -11.52 -6.44 -3.07
C PRO A 36 -10.11 -6.86 -2.63
N PHE A 37 -9.24 -5.88 -2.41
CA PHE A 37 -7.85 -6.08 -1.98
C PHE A 37 -6.94 -6.82 -2.97
N ALA A 38 -7.38 -7.03 -4.20
CA ALA A 38 -6.66 -7.81 -5.23
C ALA A 38 -5.31 -7.19 -5.66
N ARG A 39 -5.02 -5.95 -5.25
CA ARG A 39 -3.82 -5.20 -5.67
C ARG A 39 -2.99 -4.75 -4.45
N ALA A 40 -2.59 -3.49 -4.43
CA ALA A 40 -1.64 -2.91 -3.48
C ALA A 40 -2.00 -3.08 -1.99
N THR A 41 -3.28 -3.26 -1.62
CA THR A 41 -3.65 -3.54 -0.23
C THR A 41 -3.17 -4.92 0.23
N TYR A 42 -3.16 -5.91 -0.66
CA TYR A 42 -2.59 -7.24 -0.38
C TYR A 42 -1.12 -7.30 -0.77
N ILE A 43 -0.75 -6.76 -1.95
CA ILE A 43 0.59 -6.86 -2.51
C ILE A 43 1.43 -5.65 -2.06
N ASN A 44 1.96 -5.76 -0.86
CA ASN A 44 2.86 -4.80 -0.22
C ASN A 44 3.71 -5.52 0.84
N GLN A 45 4.48 -4.80 1.65
CA GLN A 45 5.29 -5.38 2.72
C GLN A 45 4.48 -5.86 3.94
N ALA A 46 3.16 -5.74 3.93
CA ALA A 46 2.24 -6.05 5.03
C ALA A 46 2.57 -5.35 6.37
N ARG A 47 3.33 -4.26 6.33
CA ARG A 47 3.90 -3.61 7.50
C ARG A 47 2.94 -2.61 8.14
N VAL A 48 2.75 -2.74 9.45
CA VAL A 48 2.11 -1.72 10.30
C VAL A 48 3.21 -0.83 10.85
N HIS A 49 3.40 0.33 10.22
CA HIS A 49 4.53 1.20 10.50
C HIS A 49 4.43 1.92 11.83
N MET A 50 5.50 1.85 12.64
CA MET A 50 5.74 2.75 13.77
C MET A 50 6.69 3.91 13.42
N GLY A 51 7.29 3.90 12.23
CA GLY A 51 8.10 5.01 11.75
C GLY A 51 9.58 4.74 11.53
N TYR A 52 10.12 3.60 11.97
CA TYR A 52 11.56 3.28 11.90
C TYR A 52 12.16 3.37 10.50
N HIS A 53 11.36 3.13 9.49
CA HIS A 53 11.79 3.13 8.09
C HIS A 53 12.09 4.52 7.50
N TYR A 54 11.89 5.58 8.30
CA TYR A 54 11.96 6.98 7.84
C TYR A 54 12.93 7.83 8.66
N PRO A 55 14.22 7.46 8.82
CA PRO A 55 15.16 8.23 9.64
C PRO A 55 15.41 9.63 9.06
N ARG A 56 15.19 9.82 7.76
CA ARG A 56 15.33 11.10 7.06
C ARG A 56 14.05 11.94 6.99
N SER A 57 12.91 11.41 7.46
CA SER A 57 11.61 12.11 7.49
C SER A 57 10.93 11.97 8.84
N LEU A 58 11.35 12.80 9.81
CA LEU A 58 10.82 12.79 11.17
C LEU A 58 9.30 12.98 11.21
N SER A 59 8.75 13.85 10.36
CA SER A 59 7.30 14.09 10.26
C SER A 59 6.52 12.84 9.84
N THR A 60 7.02 12.09 8.86
CA THR A 60 6.43 10.80 8.44
C THR A 60 6.52 9.76 9.54
N ALA A 61 7.66 9.69 10.27
CA ALA A 61 7.85 8.79 11.39
C ALA A 61 6.85 9.08 12.52
N MET A 62 6.76 10.33 12.95
CA MET A 62 5.85 10.76 14.04
C MET A 62 4.38 10.54 13.68
N LYS A 63 3.97 10.81 12.43
CA LYS A 63 2.59 10.56 11.97
C LYS A 63 2.27 9.06 11.99
N SER A 64 3.21 8.22 11.54
CA SER A 64 3.06 6.77 11.60
C SER A 64 2.94 6.25 13.03
N ALA A 65 3.78 6.74 13.95
CA ALA A 65 3.73 6.41 15.37
C ALA A 65 2.40 6.84 16.02
N GLY A 66 1.89 8.02 15.66
CA GLY A 66 0.62 8.54 16.17
C GLY A 66 -0.59 7.64 15.87
N TYR A 67 -0.66 7.09 14.67
CA TYR A 67 -1.73 6.18 14.29
C TYR A 67 -1.49 4.71 14.61
N PHE A 68 -0.26 4.34 14.96
CA PHE A 68 0.10 2.94 15.22
C PHE A 68 -0.76 2.33 16.33
N ARG A 69 -0.96 3.04 17.43
CA ARG A 69 -1.78 2.56 18.55
C ARG A 69 -3.24 2.36 18.12
N ARG A 70 -3.87 3.39 17.55
CA ARG A 70 -5.27 3.32 17.10
C ARG A 70 -5.49 2.18 16.10
N PHE A 71 -4.57 2.02 15.14
CA PHE A 71 -4.67 0.95 14.14
C PHE A 71 -4.59 -0.45 14.76
N ASN A 72 -3.71 -0.63 15.76
CA ASN A 72 -3.62 -1.89 16.50
C ASN A 72 -4.84 -2.15 17.39
N GLU A 73 -5.44 -1.13 17.99
CA GLU A 73 -6.67 -1.25 18.77
C GLU A 73 -7.86 -1.62 17.86
N ASP A 74 -8.01 -0.96 16.71
CA ASP A 74 -9.14 -1.18 15.80
C ASP A 74 -9.04 -2.50 15.00
N PHE A 75 -7.82 -2.91 14.63
CA PHE A 75 -7.56 -4.03 13.72
C PHE A 75 -6.64 -5.12 14.28
N GLY A 76 -6.46 -5.18 15.61
CA GLY A 76 -5.55 -6.13 16.27
C GLY A 76 -5.81 -7.60 15.91
N PHE A 77 -7.04 -7.98 15.58
CA PHE A 77 -7.42 -9.33 15.17
C PHE A 77 -6.69 -9.81 13.90
N CYS A 78 -6.32 -8.91 13.00
CA CYS A 78 -5.57 -9.22 11.77
C CYS A 78 -4.08 -8.90 11.87
N ILE A 79 -3.61 -8.33 12.98
CA ILE A 79 -2.22 -7.96 13.16
C ILE A 79 -1.44 -9.12 13.77
N HIS A 80 -0.28 -9.42 13.18
CA HIS A 80 0.71 -10.34 13.71
C HIS A 80 1.74 -9.55 14.52
N THR A 81 1.81 -9.85 15.81
CA THR A 81 2.65 -9.13 16.80
C THR A 81 3.70 -10.03 17.46
N GLU A 82 3.59 -11.35 17.25
CA GLU A 82 4.39 -12.36 17.93
C GLU A 82 5.66 -12.70 17.15
N PHE A 83 6.49 -11.69 16.91
CA PHE A 83 7.82 -11.84 16.32
C PHE A 83 8.71 -10.66 16.71
N ASP A 84 10.02 -10.89 16.67
CA ASP A 84 11.03 -9.85 16.89
C ASP A 84 11.33 -9.11 15.58
N GLN A 85 10.98 -7.84 15.50
CA GLN A 85 11.38 -7.01 14.37
C GLN A 85 12.72 -6.37 14.63
N VAL A 86 13.73 -6.80 13.90
CA VAL A 86 15.12 -6.38 14.01
C VAL A 86 15.48 -5.44 12.86
N TYR A 87 15.86 -4.21 13.21
CA TYR A 87 16.44 -3.26 12.27
C TYR A 87 17.96 -3.26 12.41
N ALA A 88 18.67 -3.09 11.30
CA ALA A 88 20.11 -2.93 11.29
C ALA A 88 20.54 -1.79 10.37
N THR A 89 21.61 -1.10 10.76
CA THR A 89 22.34 -0.16 9.91
C THR A 89 23.57 -0.85 9.35
N SER A 90 23.85 -0.64 8.06
CA SER A 90 24.97 -1.26 7.40
C SER A 90 26.27 -0.51 7.70
N SER A 91 27.39 -1.24 7.86
CA SER A 91 28.72 -0.64 8.01
C SER A 91 29.15 0.15 6.76
N HIS A 92 28.52 -0.09 5.61
CA HIS A 92 28.87 0.52 4.33
C HIS A 92 27.60 0.90 3.55
N PHE A 93 27.66 2.02 2.83
CA PHE A 93 26.60 2.50 1.92
C PHE A 93 25.26 2.81 2.61
N SER A 94 25.17 2.90 3.93
CA SER A 94 24.01 3.44 4.63
C SER A 94 24.12 4.96 4.74
N TRP A 95 22.99 5.67 4.58
CA TRP A 95 22.89 7.09 4.84
C TRP A 95 22.71 7.41 6.33
N THR A 96 22.37 6.39 7.13
CA THR A 96 22.16 6.50 8.58
C THR A 96 23.02 5.48 9.29
N ASP A 97 23.92 5.91 10.17
CA ASP A 97 24.71 5.02 11.03
C ASP A 97 23.95 4.63 12.31
N ALA A 98 24.50 3.70 13.10
CA ALA A 98 23.89 3.21 14.33
C ALA A 98 23.65 4.33 15.37
N ARG A 99 24.53 5.33 15.45
CA ARG A 99 24.40 6.46 16.38
C ARG A 99 23.26 7.39 15.94
N GLU A 100 23.18 7.67 14.66
CA GLU A 100 22.12 8.50 14.05
C GLU A 100 20.76 7.83 14.20
N PHE A 101 20.67 6.51 13.98
CA PHE A 101 19.43 5.77 14.18
C PHE A 101 18.93 5.80 15.62
N ARG A 102 19.80 5.61 16.61
CA ARG A 102 19.42 5.76 18.03
C ARG A 102 18.92 7.17 18.34
N LYS A 103 19.60 8.19 17.83
CA LYS A 103 19.20 9.59 18.00
C LYS A 103 17.85 9.86 17.34
N PHE A 104 17.62 9.34 16.14
CA PHE A 104 16.34 9.43 15.44
C PHE A 104 15.21 8.78 16.26
N CYS A 105 15.36 7.53 16.71
CA CYS A 105 14.35 6.85 17.53
C CYS A 105 14.02 7.62 18.80
N LYS A 106 15.04 8.17 19.48
CA LYS A 106 14.85 9.03 20.66
C LYS A 106 14.05 10.30 20.31
N ASN A 107 14.37 10.97 19.22
CA ASN A 107 13.68 12.19 18.79
C ASN A 107 12.24 11.92 18.34
N ALA A 108 11.99 10.78 17.69
CA ALA A 108 10.67 10.35 17.26
C ALA A 108 9.81 9.76 18.42
N GLY A 109 10.40 9.53 19.60
CA GLY A 109 9.71 8.92 20.73
C GLY A 109 9.32 7.45 20.50
N ILE A 110 10.05 6.72 19.64
CA ILE A 110 9.78 5.31 19.32
C ILE A 110 10.80 4.38 20.01
N PRO A 111 10.35 3.23 20.57
CA PRO A 111 11.24 2.34 21.31
C PRO A 111 12.31 1.71 20.41
N CYS A 112 13.54 1.66 20.90
CA CYS A 112 14.69 1.08 20.20
C CYS A 112 15.65 0.49 21.26
N LYS A 113 15.95 -0.82 21.14
CA LYS A 113 16.85 -1.52 22.06
C LYS A 113 17.99 -2.14 21.27
N ASP A 114 19.22 -1.86 21.67
CA ASP A 114 20.42 -2.45 21.06
C ASP A 114 20.43 -3.98 21.22
N LEU A 115 20.86 -4.66 20.16
CA LEU A 115 21.11 -6.09 20.12
C LEU A 115 22.54 -6.37 19.61
N PRO A 116 23.13 -7.54 19.93
CA PRO A 116 24.37 -7.96 19.30
C PRO A 116 24.20 -8.15 17.79
N VAL A 117 25.10 -7.55 17.01
CA VAL A 117 25.05 -7.66 15.53
C VAL A 117 25.19 -9.12 15.09
N GLU A 118 26.10 -9.84 15.74
CA GLU A 118 26.46 -11.22 15.42
C GLU A 118 25.33 -12.23 15.70
N GLN A 119 24.26 -11.80 16.37
CA GLN A 119 23.08 -12.63 16.59
C GLN A 119 22.32 -12.91 15.29
N TYR A 120 22.26 -11.95 14.37
CA TYR A 120 21.44 -12.04 13.14
C TYR A 120 22.26 -11.87 11.86
N PHE A 121 23.36 -11.14 11.93
CA PHE A 121 24.11 -10.70 10.76
C PHE A 121 25.56 -11.24 10.81
N LYS A 122 26.15 -11.39 9.64
CA LYS A 122 27.56 -11.76 9.48
C LYS A 122 28.46 -10.68 10.04
N GLU A 123 29.65 -11.06 10.45
CA GLU A 123 30.64 -10.14 11.02
C GLU A 123 30.99 -9.00 10.06
N GLY A 124 31.05 -7.78 10.56
CA GLY A 124 31.51 -6.59 9.86
C GLY A 124 30.51 -5.98 8.83
N VAL A 125 29.35 -6.60 8.59
CA VAL A 125 28.39 -6.08 7.58
C VAL A 125 27.45 -4.99 8.14
N CYS A 126 27.23 -4.97 9.45
CA CYS A 126 26.38 -3.98 10.12
C CYS A 126 27.16 -3.32 11.27
N ASP A 127 26.91 -2.02 11.50
CA ASP A 127 27.46 -1.23 12.60
C ASP A 127 26.51 -1.10 13.80
N GLY A 128 25.26 -1.51 13.63
CA GLY A 128 24.25 -1.55 14.70
C GLY A 128 23.07 -2.45 14.37
N THR A 129 22.50 -3.04 15.42
CA THR A 129 21.32 -3.90 15.34
C THR A 129 20.38 -3.58 16.50
N PHE A 130 19.10 -3.49 16.20
CA PHE A 130 18.10 -2.91 17.10
C PHE A 130 16.82 -3.72 17.11
N LEU A 131 16.34 -4.11 18.29
CA LEU A 131 14.97 -4.58 18.48
C LEU A 131 14.03 -3.37 18.44
N THR A 132 13.04 -3.45 17.57
CA THR A 132 12.07 -2.39 17.33
C THR A 132 10.64 -2.92 17.54
N LYS A 133 9.67 -2.02 17.59
CA LYS A 133 8.26 -2.36 17.74
C LYS A 133 7.51 -2.07 16.44
N GLU A 134 7.59 -2.97 15.50
CA GLU A 134 6.84 -2.87 14.24
C GLU A 134 6.18 -4.22 13.96
N TYR A 135 4.97 -4.20 13.40
CA TYR A 135 4.13 -5.39 13.21
C TYR A 135 3.81 -5.60 11.74
N THR A 136 3.14 -6.72 11.45
CA THR A 136 2.58 -6.96 10.13
C THR A 136 1.09 -7.24 10.22
N TYR A 137 0.34 -7.00 9.14
CA TYR A 137 -1.08 -7.29 9.08
C TYR A 137 -1.40 -8.34 8.03
N ASP A 138 -2.44 -9.10 8.27
CA ASP A 138 -2.99 -10.03 7.30
C ASP A 138 -4.11 -9.34 6.51
N ALA A 139 -3.84 -9.11 5.22
CA ALA A 139 -4.76 -8.38 4.36
C ALA A 139 -6.05 -9.17 4.09
N HIS A 140 -6.00 -10.51 4.04
CA HIS A 140 -7.19 -11.33 3.81
C HIS A 140 -8.12 -11.34 5.03
N ILE A 141 -7.56 -11.46 6.23
CA ILE A 141 -8.35 -11.37 7.48
C ILE A 141 -9.01 -9.99 7.59
N LEU A 142 -8.26 -8.92 7.27
CA LEU A 142 -8.79 -7.56 7.28
C LEU A 142 -9.90 -7.35 6.23
N ARG A 143 -9.71 -7.87 5.02
CA ARG A 143 -10.70 -7.87 3.94
C ARG A 143 -12.01 -8.54 4.39
N ASP A 144 -11.89 -9.75 4.90
CA ASP A 144 -13.06 -10.56 5.28
C ASP A 144 -13.84 -9.92 6.44
N TYR A 145 -13.13 -9.29 7.37
CA TYR A 145 -13.74 -8.47 8.42
C TYR A 145 -14.52 -7.28 7.84
N LEU A 146 -13.90 -6.48 6.96
CA LEU A 146 -14.56 -5.30 6.38
C LEU A 146 -15.77 -5.68 5.53
N LEU A 147 -15.69 -6.79 4.79
CA LEU A 147 -16.83 -7.31 4.03
C LEU A 147 -17.94 -7.79 4.95
N GLY A 148 -17.60 -8.53 6.01
CA GLY A 148 -18.57 -9.02 7.01
C GLY A 148 -19.24 -7.86 7.77
N GLU A 149 -18.51 -6.80 8.08
CA GLU A 149 -19.09 -5.61 8.69
C GLU A 149 -20.01 -4.87 7.71
N LEU A 150 -19.57 -4.65 6.46
CA LEU A 150 -20.38 -3.97 5.44
C LEU A 150 -21.67 -4.74 5.11
N ALA A 151 -21.66 -6.07 5.13
CA ALA A 151 -22.84 -6.91 4.90
C ALA A 151 -23.98 -6.67 5.93
N LYS A 152 -23.67 -6.11 7.09
CA LYS A 152 -24.68 -5.74 8.11
C LYS A 152 -25.47 -4.48 7.74
N TYR A 153 -25.02 -3.74 6.72
CA TYR A 153 -25.58 -2.46 6.34
C TYR A 153 -26.28 -2.53 4.98
N PRO A 154 -27.61 -2.57 4.90
CA PRO A 154 -28.37 -2.64 3.63
C PRO A 154 -28.22 -1.37 2.77
N ASN A 155 -27.75 -0.27 3.36
CA ASN A 155 -27.42 0.97 2.68
C ASN A 155 -26.05 0.98 2.01
N ALA A 156 -25.24 -0.10 2.12
CA ALA A 156 -23.98 -0.27 1.42
C ALA A 156 -24.08 -1.32 0.31
N ARG A 157 -23.64 -0.98 -0.90
CA ARG A 157 -23.59 -1.88 -2.05
C ARG A 157 -22.18 -1.95 -2.59
N LEU A 158 -21.68 -3.17 -2.79
CA LEU A 158 -20.36 -3.45 -3.36
C LEU A 158 -20.56 -4.02 -4.76
N LEU A 159 -19.98 -3.40 -5.78
CA LEU A 159 -20.07 -3.81 -7.18
C LEU A 159 -18.64 -4.10 -7.68
N PHE A 160 -18.39 -5.37 -8.00
CA PHE A 160 -17.09 -5.86 -8.48
C PHE A 160 -17.08 -6.05 -10.00
N GLY A 161 -15.89 -6.08 -10.60
CA GLY A 161 -15.72 -6.20 -12.05
C GLY A 161 -16.22 -4.99 -12.83
N GLN A 162 -16.34 -3.84 -12.17
CA GLN A 162 -16.92 -2.64 -12.76
C GLN A 162 -15.88 -1.80 -13.51
N ASN A 163 -16.23 -1.37 -14.70
CA ASN A 163 -15.40 -0.50 -15.51
C ASN A 163 -16.09 0.87 -15.68
N ILE A 164 -15.51 1.91 -15.11
CA ILE A 164 -16.02 3.27 -15.24
C ILE A 164 -15.57 3.82 -16.58
N ARG A 165 -16.53 4.14 -17.46
CA ARG A 165 -16.27 4.65 -18.82
C ARG A 165 -16.14 6.16 -18.83
N ARG A 166 -16.94 6.84 -18.01
CA ARG A 166 -17.12 8.27 -18.05
C ARG A 166 -17.67 8.76 -16.71
N ILE A 167 -17.26 9.93 -16.27
CA ILE A 167 -17.80 10.64 -15.10
C ILE A 167 -18.14 12.05 -15.56
N VAL A 168 -19.37 12.50 -15.31
CA VAL A 168 -19.83 13.82 -15.72
C VAL A 168 -20.24 14.62 -14.49
N LYS A 169 -19.69 15.81 -14.33
CA LYS A 169 -20.16 16.78 -13.34
C LYS A 169 -21.46 17.43 -13.84
N GLU A 170 -22.47 17.35 -13.03
CA GLU A 170 -23.72 18.09 -13.18
C GLU A 170 -23.83 19.22 -12.15
N SER A 171 -24.94 19.89 -12.06
CA SER A 171 -25.10 21.04 -11.16
C SER A 171 -24.97 20.67 -9.68
N ASP A 172 -25.54 19.53 -9.26
CA ASP A 172 -25.70 19.11 -7.88
C ASP A 172 -25.15 17.69 -7.60
N ARG A 173 -24.64 16.99 -8.63
CA ARG A 173 -24.18 15.61 -8.56
C ARG A 173 -23.14 15.27 -9.60
N PHE A 174 -22.55 14.08 -9.46
CA PHE A 174 -21.81 13.41 -10.51
C PHE A 174 -22.61 12.23 -11.06
N SER A 175 -22.58 12.06 -12.39
CA SER A 175 -23.10 10.90 -13.10
C SER A 175 -21.94 10.02 -13.58
N LEU A 176 -21.90 8.77 -13.08
CA LEU A 176 -20.91 7.78 -13.46
C LEU A 176 -21.54 6.76 -14.42
N TYR A 177 -20.95 6.57 -15.59
CA TYR A 177 -21.35 5.59 -16.58
C TYR A 177 -20.46 4.36 -16.42
N VAL A 178 -21.05 3.26 -15.97
CA VAL A 178 -20.33 2.07 -15.50
C VAL A 178 -20.81 0.85 -16.27
N SER A 179 -19.88 0.02 -16.77
CA SER A 179 -20.20 -1.27 -17.39
C SER A 179 -19.77 -2.42 -16.48
N GLY A 180 -20.63 -3.41 -16.36
CA GLY A 180 -20.38 -4.64 -15.59
C GLY A 180 -19.68 -5.73 -16.39
N PRO A 181 -19.24 -6.82 -15.75
CA PRO A 181 -18.56 -7.93 -16.41
C PRO A 181 -19.49 -8.76 -17.31
N GLU A 182 -20.79 -8.80 -17.01
CA GLU A 182 -21.77 -9.57 -17.79
C GLU A 182 -22.18 -8.86 -19.08
N GLN A 183 -22.21 -7.54 -19.08
CA GLN A 183 -22.59 -6.69 -20.21
C GLN A 183 -21.59 -5.56 -20.39
N PRO A 184 -20.38 -5.86 -20.89
CA PRO A 184 -19.30 -4.86 -20.95
C PRO A 184 -19.56 -3.72 -21.94
N GLU A 185 -20.48 -3.89 -22.91
CA GLU A 185 -20.84 -2.86 -23.88
C GLU A 185 -22.00 -1.96 -23.39
N GLU A 186 -22.77 -2.41 -22.41
CA GLU A 186 -23.85 -1.65 -21.83
C GLU A 186 -23.39 -0.85 -20.61
N THR A 187 -23.83 0.39 -20.51
CA THR A 187 -23.50 1.24 -19.37
C THR A 187 -24.75 1.53 -18.53
N VAL A 188 -24.59 1.37 -17.22
CA VAL A 188 -25.55 1.83 -16.22
C VAL A 188 -25.10 3.17 -15.67
N ARG A 189 -26.03 4.12 -15.53
CA ARG A 189 -25.77 5.41 -14.92
C ARG A 189 -26.02 5.34 -13.43
N LEU A 190 -25.00 5.72 -12.64
CA LEU A 190 -25.07 5.87 -11.19
C LEU A 190 -24.83 7.34 -10.84
N GLU A 191 -25.54 7.83 -9.81
CA GLU A 191 -25.51 9.25 -9.45
C GLU A 191 -25.28 9.45 -7.96
N ALA A 192 -24.42 10.41 -7.62
CA ALA A 192 -24.20 10.84 -6.24
C ALA A 192 -23.71 12.29 -6.17
N PRO A 193 -24.07 13.03 -5.10
CA PRO A 193 -23.53 14.36 -4.82
C PRO A 193 -22.09 14.31 -4.30
N PHE A 194 -21.62 13.12 -3.89
CA PHE A 194 -20.27 12.89 -3.37
C PHE A 194 -19.62 11.68 -4.04
N VAL A 195 -18.42 11.88 -4.62
CA VAL A 195 -17.58 10.83 -5.18
C VAL A 195 -16.23 10.82 -4.47
N LEU A 196 -15.82 9.65 -3.96
CA LEU A 196 -14.48 9.42 -3.45
C LEU A 196 -13.69 8.57 -4.43
N ASN A 197 -12.61 9.10 -4.96
CA ASN A 197 -11.62 8.36 -5.75
C ASN A 197 -10.53 7.81 -4.81
N ALA A 198 -10.65 6.53 -4.44
CA ALA A 198 -9.72 5.75 -3.63
C ALA A 198 -8.99 4.67 -4.45
N SER A 199 -8.79 4.92 -5.74
CA SER A 199 -8.25 3.95 -6.71
C SER A 199 -6.72 3.82 -6.70
N TYR A 200 -6.00 4.51 -5.80
CA TYR A 200 -4.56 4.42 -5.56
C TYR A 200 -3.73 4.64 -6.84
N ALA A 201 -3.19 3.56 -7.44
CA ALA A 201 -2.36 3.67 -8.65
C ALA A 201 -3.15 4.17 -9.88
N SER A 202 -4.47 4.07 -9.89
CA SER A 202 -5.36 4.58 -10.94
C SER A 202 -5.93 5.97 -10.65
N VAL A 203 -5.46 6.66 -9.61
CA VAL A 203 -6.04 7.93 -9.16
C VAL A 203 -6.09 8.98 -10.28
N ASN A 204 -5.03 9.13 -11.05
CA ASN A 204 -4.98 10.08 -12.18
C ASN A 204 -5.77 9.59 -13.39
N GLN A 205 -5.85 8.28 -13.63
CA GLN A 205 -6.69 7.73 -14.70
C GLN A 205 -8.17 8.02 -14.44
N VAL A 206 -8.61 7.87 -13.20
CA VAL A 206 -9.98 8.23 -12.80
C VAL A 206 -10.22 9.73 -12.94
N LEU A 207 -9.27 10.58 -12.54
CA LEU A 207 -9.39 12.03 -12.72
C LEU A 207 -9.48 12.44 -14.19
N ASN A 208 -8.76 11.78 -15.08
CA ASN A 208 -8.74 12.09 -16.52
C ASN A 208 -10.05 11.79 -17.25
N ILE A 209 -10.95 10.98 -16.68
CA ILE A 209 -12.25 10.68 -17.28
C ILE A 209 -13.40 11.49 -16.69
N VAL A 210 -13.08 12.50 -15.85
CA VAL A 210 -14.09 13.41 -15.28
C VAL A 210 -14.29 14.61 -16.21
N GLU A 211 -15.50 14.74 -16.71
CA GLU A 211 -15.92 15.83 -17.57
C GLU A 211 -16.58 16.96 -16.76
N GLY A 212 -16.45 18.19 -17.24
CA GLY A 212 -17.02 19.38 -16.59
C GLY A 212 -16.17 19.97 -15.47
N ILE A 213 -14.94 19.46 -15.29
CA ILE A 213 -13.89 20.02 -14.43
C ILE A 213 -12.52 19.85 -15.08
N GLU A 214 -11.56 20.66 -14.67
CA GLU A 214 -10.15 20.49 -14.99
C GLU A 214 -9.39 20.06 -13.72
N PRO A 215 -9.31 18.76 -13.42
CA PRO A 215 -8.73 18.31 -12.15
C PRO A 215 -7.21 18.46 -12.16
N GLU A 216 -6.67 18.94 -11.04
CA GLU A 216 -5.23 18.90 -10.81
C GLU A 216 -4.78 17.46 -10.56
N LEU A 217 -4.00 16.90 -11.45
CA LEU A 217 -3.44 15.56 -11.31
C LEU A 217 -2.38 15.49 -10.19
N PHE A 218 -2.20 14.30 -9.64
CA PHE A 218 -1.09 14.06 -8.72
C PHE A 218 0.22 13.95 -9.51
N GLY A 219 1.26 14.65 -9.08
CA GLY A 219 2.61 14.51 -9.63
C GLY A 219 3.24 13.19 -9.17
N LEU A 220 3.08 12.13 -9.94
CA LEU A 220 3.45 10.77 -9.56
C LEU A 220 4.62 10.21 -10.38
N LYS A 221 5.43 9.41 -9.70
CA LYS A 221 6.27 8.35 -10.24
C LYS A 221 5.55 7.02 -9.97
N TYR A 222 5.49 6.14 -10.94
CA TYR A 222 4.93 4.80 -10.80
C TYR A 222 6.03 3.76 -10.85
N GLU A 223 6.00 2.82 -9.92
CA GLU A 223 6.91 1.68 -9.89
C GLU A 223 6.11 0.38 -10.00
N LEU A 224 6.46 -0.48 -10.97
CA LEU A 224 6.02 -1.88 -10.97
C LEU A 224 6.89 -2.64 -9.99
N CYS A 225 6.34 -2.96 -8.84
CA CYS A 225 7.04 -3.59 -7.71
C CYS A 225 6.72 -5.07 -7.60
N GLU A 226 7.73 -5.83 -7.16
CA GLU A 226 7.62 -7.23 -6.77
C GLU A 226 7.74 -7.37 -5.25
N ILE A 227 6.88 -8.21 -4.67
CA ILE A 227 7.02 -8.74 -3.32
C ILE A 227 7.23 -10.24 -3.44
N ILE A 228 8.37 -10.75 -2.99
CA ILE A 228 8.65 -12.18 -3.02
C ILE A 228 8.18 -12.80 -1.70
N LEU A 229 7.36 -13.82 -1.77
CA LEU A 229 7.03 -14.65 -0.62
C LEU A 229 8.05 -15.78 -0.51
N VAL A 230 8.53 -16.01 0.70
CA VAL A 230 9.52 -17.03 1.04
C VAL A 230 9.02 -17.89 2.19
N SER A 231 9.33 -19.17 2.15
CA SER A 231 9.33 -20.06 3.31
C SER A 231 10.63 -19.88 4.08
N VAL A 232 10.57 -19.95 5.41
CA VAL A 232 11.70 -19.70 6.29
C VAL A 232 11.99 -20.89 7.19
N GLY A 233 13.27 -21.06 7.58
CA GLY A 233 13.68 -22.01 8.61
C GLY A 233 13.17 -21.60 10.00
N LYS A 234 13.27 -22.53 10.96
CA LYS A 234 12.80 -22.34 12.35
C LYS A 234 13.41 -21.10 13.02
N GLU A 235 14.66 -20.82 12.75
CA GLU A 235 15.43 -19.72 13.35
C GLU A 235 14.92 -18.34 12.91
N LEU A 236 14.25 -18.28 11.74
CA LEU A 236 13.70 -17.05 11.17
C LEU A 236 12.16 -16.95 11.32
N SER A 237 11.48 -18.00 11.83
CA SER A 237 10.01 -18.07 11.88
C SER A 237 9.37 -16.89 12.62
N ASP A 238 9.98 -16.49 13.73
CA ASP A 238 9.50 -15.44 14.62
C ASP A 238 10.43 -14.21 14.59
N VAL A 239 11.09 -13.96 13.45
CA VAL A 239 12.03 -12.85 13.29
C VAL A 239 11.81 -12.14 11.96
N GLY A 240 11.70 -10.82 12.04
CA GLY A 240 11.80 -9.94 10.88
C GLY A 240 13.14 -9.23 10.85
N LEU A 241 13.83 -9.22 9.71
CA LEU A 241 15.12 -8.57 9.52
C LEU A 241 14.99 -7.46 8.49
N THR A 242 15.43 -6.25 8.84
CA THR A 242 15.49 -5.11 7.92
C THR A 242 16.83 -4.42 8.05
N VAL A 243 17.63 -4.44 6.99
CA VAL A 243 18.77 -3.53 6.84
C VAL A 243 18.26 -2.28 6.15
N MET A 244 18.54 -1.10 6.71
CA MET A 244 17.82 0.11 6.37
C MET A 244 18.70 1.24 5.83
N ASP A 245 18.00 2.20 5.23
CA ASP A 245 18.48 3.50 4.74
C ASP A 245 19.62 3.38 3.71
N GLY A 246 19.37 2.59 2.68
CA GLY A 246 20.28 2.38 1.54
C GLY A 246 19.76 1.30 0.59
N PRO A 247 20.60 0.79 -0.32
CA PRO A 247 20.22 -0.22 -1.32
C PRO A 247 20.10 -1.64 -0.72
N PHE A 248 19.37 -1.77 0.39
CA PHE A 248 19.30 -2.98 1.21
C PHE A 248 17.99 -3.74 1.04
N PHE A 249 17.67 -4.58 2.02
CA PHE A 249 16.57 -5.53 1.96
C PHE A 249 15.77 -5.60 3.27
N SER A 250 14.61 -6.23 3.18
CA SER A 250 13.80 -6.61 4.33
C SER A 250 13.24 -8.01 4.13
N ILE A 251 13.34 -8.86 5.16
CA ILE A 251 12.65 -10.14 5.29
C ILE A 251 11.75 -10.03 6.52
N MET A 252 10.44 -10.20 6.35
CA MET A 252 9.48 -10.03 7.46
C MET A 252 8.34 -11.04 7.36
N PRO A 253 7.74 -11.45 8.48
CA PRO A 253 6.47 -12.17 8.43
C PRO A 253 5.45 -11.45 7.54
N PHE A 254 4.76 -12.18 6.69
CA PHE A 254 3.73 -11.66 5.79
C PHE A 254 2.34 -11.87 6.40
N GLY A 255 1.98 -11.01 7.34
CA GLY A 255 0.77 -11.18 8.14
C GLY A 255 0.78 -12.48 8.94
N LYS A 256 -0.35 -13.18 8.93
CA LYS A 256 -0.54 -14.49 9.60
C LYS A 256 -0.51 -15.66 8.61
N THR A 257 0.09 -15.46 7.43
CA THR A 257 0.07 -16.45 6.33
C THR A 257 1.05 -17.61 6.52
N GLY A 258 2.00 -17.50 7.45
CA GLY A 258 3.11 -18.44 7.62
C GLY A 258 4.28 -18.21 6.66
N TYR A 259 4.14 -17.32 5.68
CA TYR A 259 5.24 -16.88 4.81
C TYR A 259 5.92 -15.63 5.35
N HIS A 260 7.14 -15.37 4.86
CA HIS A 260 7.77 -14.07 4.97
C HIS A 260 7.77 -13.38 3.61
N SER A 261 7.82 -12.05 3.62
CA SER A 261 8.07 -11.24 2.42
C SER A 261 9.54 -10.87 2.33
N LEU A 262 10.15 -11.04 1.17
CA LEU A 262 11.46 -10.51 0.83
C LEU A 262 11.29 -9.34 -0.13
N THR A 263 11.89 -8.21 0.20
CA THR A 263 11.91 -7.00 -0.63
C THR A 263 13.29 -6.36 -0.60
N SER A 264 13.61 -5.57 -1.62
CA SER A 264 14.85 -4.80 -1.70
C SER A 264 14.57 -3.42 -2.29
N VAL A 265 15.22 -2.40 -1.76
CA VAL A 265 15.10 -1.04 -2.30
C VAL A 265 15.50 -1.00 -3.78
N THR A 266 16.56 -1.73 -4.16
CA THR A 266 17.11 -1.73 -5.52
C THR A 266 16.32 -2.61 -6.49
N PHE A 267 15.89 -3.80 -6.05
CA PHE A 267 15.38 -4.85 -6.96
C PHE A 267 13.86 -5.04 -6.91
N THR A 268 13.19 -4.52 -5.88
CA THR A 268 11.72 -4.55 -5.80
C THR A 268 11.08 -3.77 -6.97
N PRO A 269 11.55 -2.56 -7.38
CA PRO A 269 11.06 -1.89 -8.57
C PRO A 269 11.67 -2.51 -9.84
N HIS A 270 10.84 -3.13 -10.67
CA HIS A 270 11.24 -3.67 -11.98
C HIS A 270 11.18 -2.63 -13.11
N LYS A 271 10.19 -1.75 -13.05
CA LYS A 271 9.97 -0.70 -14.06
C LYS A 271 9.51 0.57 -13.36
N THR A 272 9.93 1.70 -13.90
CA THR A 272 9.55 3.03 -13.42
C THR A 272 8.96 3.86 -14.55
N CYS A 273 7.92 4.65 -14.25
CA CYS A 273 7.28 5.57 -15.18
C CYS A 273 7.02 6.91 -14.48
N TYR A 274 7.29 8.00 -15.18
CA TYR A 274 7.12 9.39 -14.68
C TYR A 274 5.97 10.13 -15.36
N ASP A 275 5.22 9.48 -16.23
CA ASP A 275 4.09 10.09 -16.94
C ASP A 275 2.93 10.36 -15.96
N ALA A 276 1.99 11.22 -16.36
CA ALA A 276 0.83 11.57 -15.55
C ALA A 276 -0.06 10.36 -15.22
N VAL A 277 -0.11 9.39 -16.15
CA VAL A 277 -0.71 8.07 -15.95
C VAL A 277 0.31 6.98 -16.27
N PRO A 278 0.23 5.78 -15.70
CA PRO A 278 1.22 4.75 -15.94
C PRO A 278 1.17 4.25 -17.39
N THR A 279 2.28 4.46 -18.13
CA THR A 279 2.44 4.11 -19.54
C THR A 279 3.55 3.08 -19.75
N PHE A 280 3.50 1.99 -18.99
CA PHE A 280 4.51 0.94 -19.09
C PHE A 280 4.41 0.21 -20.44
N LYS A 281 5.55 0.09 -21.12
CA LYS A 281 5.68 -0.69 -22.34
C LYS A 281 5.69 -2.20 -22.01
N CYS A 282 4.52 -2.76 -21.79
CA CYS A 282 4.35 -4.20 -21.52
C CYS A 282 4.15 -5.02 -22.81
N GLY A 283 4.24 -4.39 -23.98
CA GLY A 283 3.96 -5.01 -25.28
C GLY A 283 2.46 -5.36 -25.47
N GLU A 284 2.15 -6.05 -26.55
CA GLU A 284 0.78 -6.46 -26.89
C GLU A 284 0.14 -7.43 -25.89
N LYS A 285 0.96 -8.11 -25.07
CA LYS A 285 0.51 -9.05 -24.05
C LYS A 285 0.06 -8.36 -22.74
N GLY A 286 0.31 -7.06 -22.59
CA GLY A 286 -0.03 -6.33 -21.38
C GLY A 286 -1.53 -6.06 -21.24
N HIS A 287 -2.05 -6.10 -20.02
CA HIS A 287 -3.46 -5.84 -19.70
C HIS A 287 -3.79 -4.35 -19.49
N CYS A 288 -2.83 -3.45 -19.72
CA CYS A 288 -3.01 -2.01 -19.52
C CYS A 288 -3.40 -1.29 -20.82
N SER A 289 -4.22 -0.26 -20.68
CA SER A 289 -4.50 0.74 -21.72
C SER A 289 -4.35 2.15 -21.14
N ALA A 290 -4.43 3.18 -21.97
CA ALA A 290 -4.36 4.57 -21.52
C ALA A 290 -5.42 4.92 -20.46
N GLY A 291 -6.62 4.34 -20.55
CA GLY A 291 -7.72 4.56 -19.61
C GLY A 291 -7.84 3.53 -18.49
N LYS A 292 -7.06 2.44 -18.51
CA LYS A 292 -7.20 1.34 -17.54
C LYS A 292 -5.87 0.71 -17.18
N LEU A 293 -5.53 0.75 -15.91
CA LEU A 293 -4.42 -0.02 -15.36
C LEU A 293 -4.88 -1.45 -15.04
N GLY A 294 -4.25 -2.45 -15.68
CA GLY A 294 -4.49 -3.87 -15.41
C GLY A 294 -3.88 -4.31 -14.07
N ASN A 295 -4.26 -5.51 -13.60
CA ASN A 295 -3.62 -6.14 -12.45
C ASN A 295 -2.28 -6.74 -12.89
N CYS A 296 -1.17 -6.19 -12.38
CA CYS A 296 0.18 -6.65 -12.75
C CYS A 296 0.46 -8.08 -12.27
N ASN A 297 -0.19 -8.52 -11.19
CA ASN A 297 0.00 -9.86 -10.64
C ASN A 297 -0.50 -10.96 -11.60
N ASP A 298 -1.60 -10.70 -12.31
CA ASP A 298 -2.23 -11.62 -13.24
C ASP A 298 -1.85 -11.36 -14.72
N CYS A 299 -1.00 -10.33 -14.94
CA CYS A 299 -0.64 -9.89 -16.28
C CYS A 299 0.36 -10.88 -16.93
N PRO A 300 0.10 -11.37 -18.16
CA PRO A 300 1.04 -12.23 -18.87
C PRO A 300 2.35 -11.52 -19.24
N ALA A 301 2.39 -10.19 -19.21
CA ALA A 301 3.58 -9.37 -19.44
C ALA A 301 4.29 -8.96 -18.16
N LYS A 302 3.95 -9.57 -17.02
CA LYS A 302 4.71 -9.34 -15.78
C LYS A 302 6.16 -9.76 -15.93
N PRO A 303 7.12 -9.07 -15.26
CA PRO A 303 8.53 -9.42 -15.37
C PRO A 303 8.83 -10.78 -14.72
N GLU A 304 9.97 -11.34 -15.06
CA GLU A 304 10.56 -12.43 -14.29
C GLU A 304 10.93 -11.95 -12.89
N SER A 305 10.95 -12.90 -11.94
CA SER A 305 11.29 -12.56 -10.56
C SER A 305 12.75 -12.12 -10.40
N ALA A 306 12.96 -11.10 -9.57
CA ALA A 306 14.29 -10.69 -9.12
C ALA A 306 14.82 -11.51 -7.94
N TRP A 307 14.30 -12.72 -7.72
CA TRP A 307 14.69 -13.61 -6.62
C TRP A 307 16.20 -13.80 -6.47
N GLU A 308 16.89 -14.10 -7.57
CA GLU A 308 18.34 -14.32 -7.59
C GLU A 308 19.10 -13.14 -6.96
N TYR A 309 18.72 -11.91 -7.36
CA TYR A 309 19.37 -10.69 -6.87
C TYR A 309 18.99 -10.36 -5.43
N MET A 310 17.70 -10.42 -5.10
CA MET A 310 17.21 -10.10 -3.74
C MET A 310 17.73 -11.10 -2.72
N SER A 311 17.70 -12.41 -3.04
CA SER A 311 18.19 -13.46 -2.15
C SER A 311 19.71 -13.41 -1.97
N ALA A 312 20.45 -13.15 -3.04
CA ALA A 312 21.91 -12.99 -2.97
C ALA A 312 22.29 -11.77 -2.11
N LEU A 313 21.56 -10.66 -2.24
CA LEU A 313 21.77 -9.47 -1.39
C LEU A 313 21.52 -9.81 0.08
N ALA A 314 20.39 -10.42 0.40
CA ALA A 314 20.05 -10.77 1.78
C ALA A 314 21.08 -11.73 2.40
N ARG A 315 21.50 -12.78 1.67
CA ARG A 315 22.51 -13.75 2.11
C ARG A 315 23.90 -13.16 2.34
N LYS A 316 24.23 -12.00 1.80
CA LYS A 316 25.48 -11.30 2.13
C LYS A 316 25.49 -10.77 3.57
N TYR A 317 24.33 -10.46 4.12
CA TYR A 317 24.17 -9.87 5.44
C TYR A 317 23.77 -10.89 6.50
N VAL A 318 22.75 -11.70 6.19
CA VAL A 318 22.10 -12.60 7.13
C VAL A 318 22.99 -13.83 7.36
N ARG A 319 23.09 -14.30 8.60
CA ARG A 319 23.82 -15.51 8.95
C ARG A 319 23.20 -16.75 8.28
N ASP A 320 24.00 -17.75 8.00
CA ASP A 320 23.62 -18.90 7.18
C ASP A 320 22.54 -19.78 7.82
N GLU A 321 22.41 -19.78 9.15
CA GLU A 321 21.36 -20.48 9.88
C GLU A 321 19.95 -19.89 9.65
N TYR A 322 19.83 -18.62 9.26
CA TYR A 322 18.55 -17.99 8.91
C TYR A 322 18.18 -18.31 7.46
N ALA A 323 17.83 -19.56 7.22
CA ALA A 323 17.49 -20.05 5.89
C ALA A 323 16.13 -19.54 5.40
N PHE A 324 16.04 -19.24 4.11
CA PHE A 324 14.81 -18.91 3.41
C PHE A 324 14.86 -19.40 1.97
N THR A 325 13.68 -19.78 1.44
CA THR A 325 13.51 -20.34 0.08
C THR A 325 12.36 -19.65 -0.64
N TYR A 326 12.49 -19.55 -1.97
CA TYR A 326 11.48 -18.94 -2.83
C TYR A 326 10.19 -19.76 -2.85
N GLU A 327 9.07 -19.08 -2.73
CA GLU A 327 7.74 -19.65 -2.93
C GLU A 327 7.03 -19.05 -4.15
N LYS A 328 6.83 -17.76 -4.16
CA LYS A 328 6.18 -17.06 -5.27
C LYS A 328 6.45 -15.56 -5.25
N SER A 329 6.24 -14.93 -6.40
CA SER A 329 6.29 -13.49 -6.57
C SER A 329 4.90 -12.90 -6.75
N LEU A 330 4.65 -11.77 -6.10
CA LEU A 330 3.46 -10.96 -6.22
C LEU A 330 3.85 -9.61 -6.83
N PHE A 331 3.07 -9.13 -7.81
CA PHE A 331 3.37 -7.88 -8.51
C PHE A 331 2.26 -6.84 -8.34
N SER A 332 2.64 -5.61 -8.02
CA SER A 332 1.70 -4.50 -7.87
C SER A 332 2.31 -3.18 -8.34
N MET A 333 1.43 -2.25 -8.71
CA MET A 333 1.83 -0.89 -9.05
C MET A 333 1.85 -0.02 -7.79
N LYS A 334 2.96 0.68 -7.56
CA LYS A 334 3.17 1.60 -6.45
C LYS A 334 3.33 3.02 -6.99
N PRO A 335 2.35 3.92 -6.78
CA PRO A 335 2.50 5.35 -7.04
C PRO A 335 3.26 6.02 -5.90
N ILE A 336 4.17 6.92 -6.25
CA ILE A 336 5.01 7.69 -5.34
C ILE A 336 4.91 9.15 -5.75
N LEU A 337 4.72 10.06 -4.81
CA LEU A 337 4.77 11.49 -5.10
C LEU A 337 6.19 11.88 -5.54
N LYS A 338 6.32 12.58 -6.66
CA LYS A 338 7.62 13.05 -7.16
C LYS A 338 8.33 13.96 -6.14
N ALA A 339 7.56 14.75 -5.39
CA ALA A 339 8.10 15.59 -4.31
C ALA A 339 8.72 14.79 -3.15
N SER A 340 8.38 13.50 -3.01
CA SER A 340 8.89 12.62 -1.95
C SER A 340 10.14 11.81 -2.33
N ASP A 341 10.67 11.98 -3.55
CA ASP A 341 11.87 11.27 -3.98
C ASP A 341 13.13 11.66 -3.18
N ILE A 342 13.13 12.84 -2.56
CA ILE A 342 14.30 13.39 -1.84
C ILE A 342 14.41 12.82 -0.42
N ASP A 343 13.28 12.75 0.30
CA ASP A 343 13.24 12.42 1.73
C ASP A 343 12.56 11.09 2.05
N ASP A 344 12.18 10.32 1.02
CA ASP A 344 11.40 9.08 1.12
C ASP A 344 10.07 9.23 1.88
N SER A 345 9.56 10.44 2.05
CA SER A 345 8.28 10.67 2.71
C SER A 345 7.16 9.93 1.96
N ARG A 346 6.14 9.51 2.70
CA ARG A 346 4.97 8.83 2.14
C ARG A 346 3.71 9.41 2.77
N PRO A 347 3.41 10.70 2.50
CA PRO A 347 2.21 11.33 3.05
C PRO A 347 0.97 10.74 2.38
N THR A 348 -0.12 10.66 3.15
CA THR A 348 -1.45 10.55 2.58
C THR A 348 -1.86 11.93 2.10
N VAL A 349 -2.27 12.03 0.84
CA VAL A 349 -2.66 13.29 0.21
C VAL A 349 -4.12 13.20 -0.23
N ILE A 350 -4.92 14.18 0.21
CA ILE A 350 -6.33 14.30 -0.12
C ILE A 350 -6.53 15.61 -0.88
N LYS A 351 -7.16 15.53 -2.07
CA LYS A 351 -7.42 16.68 -2.94
C LYS A 351 -8.88 16.72 -3.39
N TYR A 352 -9.47 17.89 -3.33
CA TYR A 352 -10.75 18.15 -3.99
C TYR A 352 -10.52 18.47 -5.47
N ALA A 353 -11.12 17.68 -6.35
CA ALA A 353 -11.26 18.04 -7.76
C ALA A 353 -12.51 18.92 -7.98
N SER A 354 -13.53 18.75 -7.13
CA SER A 354 -14.71 19.64 -7.05
C SER A 354 -15.20 19.68 -5.60
N ARG A 355 -15.73 20.84 -5.17
CA ARG A 355 -16.32 21.01 -3.84
C ARG A 355 -17.84 20.91 -3.85
N GLU A 356 -18.46 21.27 -4.96
CA GLU A 356 -19.92 21.24 -5.15
C GLU A 356 -20.24 20.89 -6.61
N PRO A 357 -20.80 19.71 -6.88
CA PRO A 357 -20.83 18.53 -6.00
C PRO A 357 -19.42 18.05 -5.65
N VAL A 358 -19.28 17.21 -4.62
CA VAL A 358 -17.97 16.83 -4.10
C VAL A 358 -17.32 15.75 -4.96
N PHE A 359 -16.12 16.00 -5.45
CA PHE A 359 -15.22 14.98 -5.98
C PHE A 359 -13.89 15.03 -5.21
N LEU A 360 -13.67 14.02 -4.39
CA LEU A 360 -12.50 13.91 -3.53
C LEU A 360 -11.60 12.78 -4.03
N SER A 361 -10.29 13.02 -4.13
CA SER A 361 -9.31 12.00 -4.48
C SER A 361 -8.32 11.81 -3.35
N ILE A 362 -8.02 10.54 -3.02
CA ILE A 362 -7.04 10.20 -2.01
C ILE A 362 -5.90 9.35 -2.59
N LEU A 363 -4.69 9.79 -2.33
CA LEU A 363 -3.47 9.01 -2.52
C LEU A 363 -2.96 8.57 -1.14
N SER A 364 -3.10 7.29 -0.85
CA SER A 364 -2.69 6.72 0.44
C SER A 364 -1.18 6.63 0.57
N GLY A 365 -0.63 7.06 1.70
CA GLY A 365 0.78 6.92 2.04
C GLY A 365 1.10 5.63 2.80
N LYS A 366 0.26 5.28 3.76
CA LYS A 366 0.42 4.15 4.70
C LYS A 366 -0.93 3.52 5.00
N ILE A 367 -0.92 2.25 5.43
CA ILE A 367 -2.16 1.57 5.83
C ILE A 367 -2.77 2.18 7.10
N ASN A 368 -1.94 2.54 8.07
CA ASN A 368 -2.39 3.08 9.34
C ASN A 368 -2.76 4.59 9.30
N THR A 369 -2.59 5.25 8.16
CA THR A 369 -3.06 6.64 7.97
C THR A 369 -4.45 6.73 7.32
N ILE A 370 -5.23 5.65 7.31
CA ILE A 370 -6.62 5.63 6.82
C ILE A 370 -7.51 6.64 7.53
N TYR A 371 -7.20 6.95 8.77
CA TYR A 371 -7.95 7.90 9.62
C TYR A 371 -7.85 9.35 9.16
N ASP A 372 -6.89 9.68 8.27
CA ASP A 372 -6.83 11.00 7.64
C ASP A 372 -8.09 11.33 6.83
N MET A 373 -8.90 10.30 6.46
CA MET A 373 -10.16 10.50 5.75
C MET A 373 -11.33 10.90 6.65
N ASP A 374 -11.27 10.64 7.95
CA ASP A 374 -12.41 10.77 8.86
C ASP A 374 -13.07 12.14 8.77
N GLU A 375 -12.29 13.21 8.66
CA GLU A 375 -12.77 14.60 8.57
C GLU A 375 -13.41 14.97 7.20
N PHE A 376 -13.19 14.16 6.17
CA PHE A 376 -13.69 14.40 4.80
C PHE A 376 -14.95 13.60 4.47
N LEU A 377 -15.33 12.64 5.31
CA LEU A 377 -16.42 11.69 5.06
C LEU A 377 -17.75 12.10 5.71
N PHE A 378 -17.82 13.28 6.29
CA PHE A 378 -19.04 13.80 6.94
C PHE A 378 -20.09 14.31 5.95
#